data_2a5918f73f23b506078dea9cdc060800
#
_entry.id   2a5918f73f23b506078dea9cdc060800
#
_cell.length_a   1.000
_cell.length_b   1.000
_cell.length_c   1.000
_cell.angle_alpha   90.00
_cell.angle_beta   90.00
_cell.angle_gamma   90.00
#
_symmetry.space_group_name_H-M   'P 1'
#
loop_
_entity.id
_entity.type
_entity.pdbx_description
1 polymer ?
#
loop_
_entity_poly.entity_id
_entity_poly.type
_entity_poly.pdbx_seq_one_letter_code
_entity_poly.pdbx_strand_id
1 'polypeptide(L)'
;HELEVEWAELVKQLIPSAEKVRFHSSGTESTLMALRLARGYTGKNKIVKFQSHFHGWNDYMVKGNATLTGVPQGTSDTVIVLPPNDIDIVEKTLKEDKDIAAVILEPTGANFGVLPIFPSFLRDLRESTKRHGVLLIFDEVVTGFRISKGGAQEKYGVTPDITTLAKILAGGMAGGASTGRADIMDMISHTSDAEWNTKRRIAHQGTFNANP
;
A
#
# COMPACT_ATOMS: atom_id res chain seq x y z
N HIS A 1 2.33 23.03 -7.41
CA HIS A 1 2.61 24.15 -6.51
C HIS A 1 3.89 23.88 -5.73
N GLU A 2 4.68 24.92 -5.41
CA GLU A 2 5.95 24.78 -4.66
C GLU A 2 5.74 24.04 -3.32
N LEU A 3 4.68 24.38 -2.59
CA LEU A 3 4.33 23.71 -1.33
C LEU A 3 4.08 22.20 -1.47
N GLU A 4 3.58 21.74 -2.62
CA GLU A 4 3.41 20.31 -2.88
C GLU A 4 4.77 19.59 -2.97
N VAL A 5 5.75 20.25 -3.60
CA VAL A 5 7.13 19.74 -3.68
C VAL A 5 7.77 19.71 -2.30
N GLU A 6 7.68 20.81 -1.53
CA GLU A 6 8.19 20.87 -0.15
C GLU A 6 7.55 19.79 0.73
N TRP A 7 6.24 19.61 0.60
CA TRP A 7 5.52 18.55 1.33
C TRP A 7 6.01 17.15 0.94
N ALA A 8 6.21 16.88 -0.34
CA ALA A 8 6.75 15.61 -0.82
C ALA A 8 8.17 15.36 -0.29
N GLU A 9 9.05 16.38 -0.30
CA GLU A 9 10.40 16.27 0.24
C GLU A 9 10.39 16.01 1.76
N LEU A 10 9.48 16.64 2.51
CA LEU A 10 9.32 16.36 3.93
C LEU A 10 8.87 14.92 4.20
N VAL A 11 7.93 14.39 3.41
CA VAL A 11 7.52 12.98 3.49
C VAL A 11 8.71 12.05 3.23
N LYS A 12 9.51 12.33 2.20
CA LYS A 12 10.72 11.55 1.88
C LYS A 12 11.77 11.59 3.00
N GLN A 13 11.90 12.71 3.69
CA GLN A 13 12.83 12.84 4.83
C GLN A 13 12.38 12.02 6.05
N LEU A 14 11.07 11.88 6.26
CA LEU A 14 10.52 11.25 7.46
C LEU A 14 10.23 9.76 7.29
N ILE A 15 9.69 9.35 6.15
CA ILE A 15 9.23 7.97 5.90
C ILE A 15 10.35 7.16 5.23
N PRO A 16 10.89 6.11 5.89
CA PRO A 16 12.08 5.39 5.40
C PRO A 16 11.93 4.77 4.00
N SER A 17 10.73 4.32 3.61
CA SER A 17 10.48 3.74 2.28
C SER A 17 10.24 4.77 1.19
N ALA A 18 10.12 6.07 1.52
CA ALA A 18 9.65 7.10 0.60
C ALA A 18 10.76 7.62 -0.32
N GLU A 19 11.01 6.95 -1.43
CA GLU A 19 11.89 7.49 -2.49
C GLU A 19 11.14 8.45 -3.42
N LYS A 20 9.86 8.17 -3.71
CA LYS A 20 8.94 9.04 -4.46
C LYS A 20 7.57 9.08 -3.81
N VAL A 21 6.85 10.19 -3.99
CA VAL A 21 5.54 10.46 -3.37
C VAL A 21 4.53 10.83 -4.44
N ARG A 22 3.30 10.32 -4.31
CA ARG A 22 2.15 10.75 -5.08
C ARG A 22 0.99 11.04 -4.13
N PHE A 23 0.48 12.28 -4.17
CA PHE A 23 -0.64 12.69 -3.33
C PHE A 23 -2.00 12.29 -3.89
N HIS A 24 -2.97 12.13 -2.99
CA HIS A 24 -4.36 11.74 -3.22
C HIS A 24 -5.28 12.52 -2.29
N SER A 25 -6.60 12.39 -2.46
CA SER A 25 -7.57 13.08 -1.60
C SER A 25 -8.00 12.25 -0.37
N SER A 26 -7.63 10.98 -0.30
CA SER A 26 -8.03 10.10 0.83
C SER A 26 -7.12 8.88 0.98
N GLY A 27 -7.21 8.22 2.15
CA GLY A 27 -6.53 6.95 2.39
C GLY A 27 -7.04 5.80 1.49
N THR A 28 -8.35 5.80 1.15
CA THR A 28 -8.90 4.81 0.21
C THR A 28 -8.30 4.95 -1.17
N GLU A 29 -8.10 6.17 -1.67
CA GLU A 29 -7.40 6.41 -2.94
C GLU A 29 -5.93 6.00 -2.86
N SER A 30 -5.27 6.28 -1.73
CA SER A 30 -3.88 5.89 -1.52
C SER A 30 -3.72 4.37 -1.58
N THR A 31 -4.59 3.61 -0.89
CA THR A 31 -4.55 2.14 -0.93
C THR A 31 -4.89 1.61 -2.33
N LEU A 32 -5.91 2.16 -3.00
CA LEU A 32 -6.26 1.75 -4.35
C LEU A 32 -5.10 1.96 -5.34
N MET A 33 -4.38 3.10 -5.23
CA MET A 33 -3.20 3.36 -6.05
C MET A 33 -2.06 2.39 -5.72
N ALA A 34 -1.81 2.10 -4.44
CA ALA A 34 -0.78 1.13 -4.04
C ALA A 34 -1.03 -0.27 -4.64
N LEU A 35 -2.28 -0.73 -4.65
CA LEU A 35 -2.65 -2.00 -5.30
C LEU A 35 -2.43 -1.95 -6.82
N ARG A 36 -2.78 -0.84 -7.45
CA ARG A 36 -2.60 -0.65 -8.90
C ARG A 36 -1.12 -0.60 -9.27
N LEU A 37 -0.30 0.08 -8.48
CA LEU A 37 1.16 0.10 -8.63
C LEU A 37 1.75 -1.30 -8.49
N ALA A 38 1.35 -2.04 -7.46
CA ALA A 38 1.83 -3.40 -7.24
C ALA A 38 1.50 -4.35 -8.41
N ARG A 39 0.25 -4.30 -8.90
CA ARG A 39 -0.16 -5.08 -10.06
C ARG A 39 0.55 -4.67 -11.34
N GLY A 40 0.64 -3.37 -11.60
CA GLY A 40 1.30 -2.84 -12.80
C GLY A 40 2.79 -3.17 -12.84
N TYR A 41 3.48 -3.07 -11.71
CA TYR A 41 4.90 -3.35 -11.59
C TYR A 41 5.22 -4.85 -11.74
N THR A 42 4.43 -5.71 -11.09
CA THR A 42 4.68 -7.16 -11.08
C THR A 42 4.07 -7.92 -12.25
N GLY A 43 3.08 -7.33 -12.93
CA GLY A 43 2.27 -8.02 -13.94
C GLY A 43 1.32 -9.09 -13.37
N LYS A 44 1.14 -9.13 -12.05
CA LYS A 44 0.32 -10.11 -11.33
C LYS A 44 -0.99 -9.47 -10.84
N ASN A 45 -1.99 -10.31 -10.52
CA ASN A 45 -3.36 -9.82 -10.27
C ASN A 45 -3.77 -9.84 -8.79
N LYS A 46 -3.30 -10.82 -8.01
CA LYS A 46 -3.83 -11.09 -6.67
C LYS A 46 -3.14 -10.28 -5.58
N ILE A 47 -3.92 -9.96 -4.56
CA ILE A 47 -3.46 -9.27 -3.35
C ILE A 47 -3.80 -10.12 -2.14
N VAL A 48 -2.83 -10.33 -1.27
CA VAL A 48 -3.05 -10.89 0.07
C VAL A 48 -3.28 -9.76 1.05
N LYS A 49 -4.31 -9.88 1.87
CA LYS A 49 -4.56 -9.03 3.05
C LYS A 49 -4.86 -9.91 4.26
N PHE A 50 -4.89 -9.30 5.45
CA PHE A 50 -5.20 -10.02 6.67
C PHE A 50 -6.63 -9.74 7.16
N GLN A 51 -7.23 -10.74 7.81
CA GLN A 51 -8.55 -10.66 8.40
C GLN A 51 -8.65 -9.48 9.36
N SER A 52 -9.75 -8.74 9.32
CA SER A 52 -10.05 -7.54 10.11
C SER A 52 -9.20 -6.30 9.79
N HIS A 53 -8.16 -6.40 8.96
CA HIS A 53 -7.40 -5.23 8.53
C HIS A 53 -8.21 -4.36 7.56
N PHE A 54 -8.26 -3.05 7.83
CA PHE A 54 -9.04 -2.10 7.05
C PHE A 54 -8.14 -1.25 6.13
N HIS A 55 -8.40 -1.32 4.82
CA HIS A 55 -7.61 -0.62 3.79
C HIS A 55 -8.48 0.24 2.87
N GLY A 56 -9.49 0.89 3.43
CA GLY A 56 -10.48 1.64 2.67
C GLY A 56 -11.65 0.78 2.19
N TRP A 57 -12.59 1.41 1.51
CA TRP A 57 -13.87 0.79 1.13
C TRP A 57 -13.97 0.47 -0.37
N ASN A 58 -12.86 0.55 -1.11
CA ASN A 58 -12.85 0.12 -2.50
C ASN A 58 -13.11 -1.39 -2.62
N ASP A 59 -13.64 -1.81 -3.77
CA ASP A 59 -14.13 -3.18 -4.01
C ASP A 59 -13.09 -4.29 -3.74
N TYR A 60 -11.79 -3.98 -3.86
CA TYR A 60 -10.74 -4.96 -3.54
C TYR A 60 -10.54 -5.15 -2.03
N MET A 61 -10.80 -4.11 -1.22
CA MET A 61 -10.37 -4.10 0.19
C MET A 61 -11.49 -4.40 1.19
N VAL A 62 -12.75 -4.46 0.76
CA VAL A 62 -13.88 -4.78 1.64
C VAL A 62 -13.94 -6.26 2.03
N LYS A 63 -13.36 -7.17 1.23
CA LYS A 63 -13.33 -8.60 1.54
C LYS A 63 -12.65 -8.88 2.89
N GLY A 64 -13.30 -9.69 3.72
CA GLY A 64 -12.81 -10.02 5.07
C GLY A 64 -13.16 -9.00 6.17
N ASN A 65 -13.82 -7.89 5.84
CA ASN A 65 -14.21 -6.84 6.79
C ASN A 65 -15.70 -6.53 6.78
N ALA A 66 -16.36 -6.67 5.62
CA ALA A 66 -17.76 -6.29 5.44
C ALA A 66 -18.46 -7.24 4.45
N THR A 67 -19.75 -6.99 4.19
CA THR A 67 -20.49 -7.71 3.16
C THR A 67 -19.90 -7.39 1.78
N LEU A 68 -20.02 -8.35 0.86
CA LEU A 68 -19.60 -8.17 -0.54
C LEU A 68 -20.76 -7.72 -1.44
N THR A 69 -21.87 -7.27 -0.86
CA THR A 69 -23.00 -6.77 -1.64
C THR A 69 -22.57 -5.60 -2.52
N GLY A 70 -22.76 -5.73 -3.82
CA GLY A 70 -22.35 -4.74 -4.82
C GLY A 70 -20.91 -4.91 -5.34
N VAL A 71 -20.11 -5.81 -4.77
CA VAL A 71 -18.76 -6.11 -5.26
C VAL A 71 -18.82 -7.19 -6.34
N PRO A 72 -18.27 -6.96 -7.54
CA PRO A 72 -18.21 -7.99 -8.57
C PRO A 72 -17.38 -9.20 -8.12
N GLN A 73 -17.85 -10.41 -8.41
CA GLN A 73 -17.16 -11.64 -8.03
C GLN A 73 -15.71 -11.66 -8.54
N GLY A 74 -15.48 -11.29 -9.80
CA GLY A 74 -14.14 -11.24 -10.38
C GLY A 74 -13.18 -10.28 -9.65
N THR A 75 -13.69 -9.21 -9.03
CA THR A 75 -12.88 -8.32 -8.20
C THR A 75 -12.51 -9.01 -6.88
N SER A 76 -13.50 -9.61 -6.22
CA SER A 76 -13.29 -10.29 -4.94
C SER A 76 -12.38 -11.52 -5.04
N ASP A 77 -12.38 -12.20 -6.20
CA ASP A 77 -11.53 -13.38 -6.47
C ASP A 77 -10.04 -13.03 -6.57
N THR A 78 -9.73 -11.78 -6.82
CA THR A 78 -8.34 -11.29 -6.83
C THR A 78 -7.79 -10.98 -5.43
N VAL A 79 -8.59 -11.17 -4.37
CA VAL A 79 -8.20 -10.87 -2.99
C VAL A 79 -8.21 -12.14 -2.15
N ILE A 80 -7.07 -12.44 -1.56
CA ILE A 80 -6.87 -13.55 -0.62
C ILE A 80 -6.84 -12.97 0.79
N VAL A 81 -7.68 -13.50 1.69
CA VAL A 81 -7.72 -13.08 3.10
C VAL A 81 -7.11 -14.18 3.96
N LEU A 82 -6.07 -13.85 4.72
CA LEU A 82 -5.38 -14.78 5.61
C LEU A 82 -5.55 -14.36 7.07
N PRO A 83 -5.42 -15.29 8.04
CA PRO A 83 -5.31 -14.94 9.44
C PRO A 83 -4.01 -14.15 9.67
N PRO A 84 -4.01 -13.14 10.56
CA PRO A 84 -2.78 -12.43 10.93
C PRO A 84 -1.88 -13.30 11.82
N ASN A 85 -0.59 -12.96 11.87
CA ASN A 85 0.43 -13.60 12.73
C ASN A 85 0.70 -15.10 12.47
N ASP A 86 0.29 -15.61 11.33
CA ASP A 86 0.56 -16.99 10.90
C ASP A 86 1.47 -16.95 9.66
N ILE A 87 2.78 -17.06 9.87
CA ILE A 87 3.76 -16.99 8.78
C ILE A 87 3.74 -18.25 7.91
N ASP A 88 3.37 -19.40 8.47
CA ASP A 88 3.36 -20.66 7.74
C ASP A 88 2.28 -20.67 6.66
N ILE A 89 1.10 -20.12 6.98
CA ILE A 89 0.03 -19.97 5.98
C ILE A 89 0.41 -18.96 4.89
N VAL A 90 1.12 -17.88 5.26
CA VAL A 90 1.65 -16.92 4.28
C VAL A 90 2.64 -17.59 3.34
N GLU A 91 3.65 -18.28 3.89
CA GLU A 91 4.65 -19.02 3.11
C GLU A 91 4.01 -20.02 2.15
N LYS A 92 3.08 -20.81 2.66
CA LYS A 92 2.34 -21.77 1.85
C LYS A 92 1.62 -21.07 0.69
N THR A 93 0.88 -20.00 0.99
CA THR A 93 0.10 -19.25 0.00
C THR A 93 0.99 -18.65 -1.09
N LEU A 94 2.12 -17.99 -0.71
CA LEU A 94 3.05 -17.38 -1.67
C LEU A 94 3.81 -18.43 -2.49
N LYS A 95 4.00 -19.64 -1.95
CA LYS A 95 4.62 -20.76 -2.66
C LYS A 95 3.67 -21.35 -3.70
N GLU A 96 2.40 -21.54 -3.37
CA GLU A 96 1.41 -22.22 -4.21
C GLU A 96 0.83 -21.28 -5.29
N ASP A 97 0.62 -20.00 -5.00
CA ASP A 97 0.03 -19.05 -5.94
C ASP A 97 1.07 -18.01 -6.44
N LYS A 98 1.45 -18.14 -7.71
CA LYS A 98 2.45 -17.27 -8.34
C LYS A 98 1.85 -15.96 -8.92
N ASP A 99 0.53 -15.80 -8.89
CA ASP A 99 -0.17 -14.61 -9.36
C ASP A 99 -0.35 -13.53 -8.26
N ILE A 100 0.30 -13.69 -7.12
CA ILE A 100 0.24 -12.72 -6.02
C ILE A 100 1.21 -11.57 -6.28
N ALA A 101 0.66 -10.35 -6.45
CA ALA A 101 1.40 -9.12 -6.66
C ALA A 101 1.97 -8.54 -5.35
N ALA A 102 1.16 -8.52 -4.31
CA ALA A 102 1.53 -7.90 -3.03
C ALA A 102 0.80 -8.51 -1.84
N VAL A 103 1.39 -8.31 -0.67
CA VAL A 103 0.75 -8.46 0.64
C VAL A 103 0.58 -7.06 1.25
N ILE A 104 -0.63 -6.72 1.71
CA ILE A 104 -0.94 -5.46 2.39
C ILE A 104 -1.37 -5.70 3.83
N LEU A 105 -0.90 -4.86 4.77
CA LEU A 105 -1.32 -4.92 6.17
C LEU A 105 -1.21 -3.56 6.86
N GLU A 106 -1.99 -3.41 7.94
CA GLU A 106 -1.79 -2.38 8.97
C GLU A 106 -0.66 -2.88 9.90
N PRO A 107 0.51 -2.23 9.95
CA PRO A 107 1.69 -2.83 10.61
C PRO A 107 1.60 -2.91 12.14
N THR A 108 0.67 -2.20 12.77
CA THR A 108 0.37 -2.38 14.21
C THR A 108 -0.76 -3.36 14.48
N GLY A 109 -1.47 -3.78 13.43
CA GLY A 109 -2.64 -4.64 13.49
C GLY A 109 -3.97 -3.91 13.35
N ALA A 110 -5.02 -4.69 13.18
CA ALA A 110 -6.36 -4.18 12.94
C ALA A 110 -6.93 -3.39 14.12
N ASN A 111 -7.91 -2.52 13.83
CA ASN A 111 -8.56 -1.67 14.82
C ASN A 111 -7.55 -0.88 15.68
N PHE A 112 -6.62 -0.20 15.04
CA PHE A 112 -5.58 0.60 15.70
C PHE A 112 -4.67 -0.21 16.66
N GLY A 113 -4.45 -1.50 16.37
CA GLY A 113 -3.62 -2.38 17.17
C GLY A 113 -4.36 -3.12 18.29
N VAL A 114 -5.69 -3.01 18.37
CA VAL A 114 -6.50 -3.83 19.29
C VAL A 114 -6.39 -5.32 18.96
N LEU A 115 -6.27 -5.63 17.66
CA LEU A 115 -5.87 -6.96 17.16
C LEU A 115 -4.43 -6.85 16.64
N PRO A 116 -3.42 -7.08 17.49
CA PRO A 116 -2.04 -6.70 17.17
C PRO A 116 -1.38 -7.59 16.13
N ILE A 117 -0.46 -6.99 15.37
CA ILE A 117 0.57 -7.70 14.62
C ILE A 117 1.83 -7.78 15.48
N PHE A 118 2.42 -8.98 15.59
CA PHE A 118 3.65 -9.15 16.34
C PHE A 118 4.87 -8.67 15.54
N PRO A 119 5.83 -7.96 16.17
CA PRO A 119 7.03 -7.48 15.48
C PRO A 119 7.86 -8.58 14.82
N SER A 120 7.86 -9.81 15.38
CA SER A 120 8.49 -10.97 14.75
C SER A 120 7.82 -11.30 13.41
N PHE A 121 6.48 -11.34 13.39
CA PHE A 121 5.72 -11.60 12.17
C PHE A 121 6.01 -10.56 11.07
N LEU A 122 6.17 -9.28 11.40
CA LEU A 122 6.52 -8.26 10.41
C LEU A 122 7.88 -8.54 9.75
N ARG A 123 8.87 -8.96 10.52
CA ARG A 123 10.20 -9.32 9.99
C ARG A 123 10.11 -10.57 9.11
N ASP A 124 9.46 -11.61 9.60
CA ASP A 124 9.30 -12.86 8.87
C ASP A 124 8.50 -12.64 7.56
N LEU A 125 7.45 -11.80 7.61
CA LEU A 125 6.67 -11.41 6.44
C LEU A 125 7.53 -10.67 5.40
N ARG A 126 8.39 -9.72 5.84
CA ARG A 126 9.32 -9.01 4.95
C ARG A 126 10.27 -9.98 4.24
N GLU A 127 10.84 -10.92 4.98
CA GLU A 127 11.74 -11.92 4.41
C GLU A 127 11.00 -12.88 3.46
N SER A 128 9.79 -13.31 3.83
CA SER A 128 8.94 -14.14 2.99
C SER A 128 8.60 -13.45 1.67
N THR A 129 8.10 -12.21 1.71
CA THR A 129 7.74 -11.45 0.50
C THR A 129 8.93 -11.24 -0.42
N LYS A 130 10.13 -10.95 0.12
CA LYS A 130 11.38 -10.85 -0.66
C LYS A 130 11.73 -12.16 -1.36
N ARG A 131 11.69 -13.29 -0.64
CA ARG A 131 12.02 -14.61 -1.22
C ARG A 131 11.11 -14.98 -2.38
N HIS A 132 9.83 -14.62 -2.29
CA HIS A 132 8.83 -14.98 -3.31
C HIS A 132 8.66 -13.93 -4.43
N GLY A 133 9.41 -12.81 -4.37
CA GLY A 133 9.26 -11.71 -5.34
C GLY A 133 7.84 -11.11 -5.32
N VAL A 134 7.29 -10.97 -4.11
CA VAL A 134 5.98 -10.36 -3.84
C VAL A 134 6.22 -9.05 -3.11
N LEU A 135 5.51 -7.99 -3.46
CA LEU A 135 5.68 -6.69 -2.82
C LEU A 135 5.03 -6.65 -1.44
N LEU A 136 5.64 -5.92 -0.52
CA LEU A 136 5.08 -5.64 0.81
C LEU A 136 4.54 -4.21 0.83
N ILE A 137 3.27 -4.05 1.20
CA ILE A 137 2.61 -2.75 1.35
C ILE A 137 2.27 -2.55 2.83
N PHE A 138 2.80 -1.47 3.44
CA PHE A 138 2.35 -1.01 4.74
C PHE A 138 1.25 0.03 4.57
N ASP A 139 0.08 -0.28 5.11
CA ASP A 139 -0.97 0.71 5.30
C ASP A 139 -0.69 1.50 6.58
N GLU A 140 -0.05 2.64 6.42
CA GLU A 140 0.28 3.57 7.50
C GLU A 140 -0.67 4.78 7.53
N VAL A 141 -1.86 4.63 7.02
CA VAL A 141 -2.90 5.67 7.09
C VAL A 141 -3.18 6.11 8.53
N VAL A 142 -3.07 5.18 9.50
CA VAL A 142 -3.20 5.49 10.93
C VAL A 142 -1.85 5.70 11.60
N THR A 143 -0.87 4.88 11.30
CA THR A 143 0.40 4.79 12.03
C THR A 143 1.46 5.78 11.55
N GLY A 144 1.38 6.23 10.31
CA GLY A 144 2.29 7.21 9.74
C GLY A 144 2.29 8.52 10.53
N PHE A 145 3.47 9.00 10.91
CA PHE A 145 3.69 10.19 11.74
C PHE A 145 3.06 10.13 13.15
N ARG A 146 2.41 9.02 13.52
CA ARG A 146 1.73 8.87 14.81
C ARG A 146 2.55 8.11 15.82
N ILE A 147 3.02 6.93 15.48
CA ILE A 147 3.72 6.07 16.45
C ILE A 147 5.22 6.35 16.51
N SER A 148 5.76 6.97 15.48
CA SER A 148 7.07 7.61 15.39
C SER A 148 7.04 8.59 14.20
N LYS A 149 8.11 9.40 14.02
CA LYS A 149 8.21 10.33 12.87
C LYS A 149 8.17 9.59 11.54
N GLY A 150 8.84 8.44 11.46
CA GLY A 150 8.88 7.58 10.28
C GLY A 150 7.83 6.45 10.29
N GLY A 151 6.81 6.54 11.15
CA GLY A 151 5.73 5.55 11.22
C GLY A 151 6.13 4.21 11.82
N ALA A 152 5.37 3.18 11.48
CA ALA A 152 5.62 1.82 11.97
C ALA A 152 6.90 1.22 11.40
N GLN A 153 7.24 1.56 10.18
CA GLN A 153 8.47 1.06 9.54
C GLN A 153 9.73 1.52 10.28
N GLU A 154 9.78 2.75 10.76
CA GLU A 154 10.88 3.22 11.63
C GLU A 154 10.84 2.51 12.97
N LYS A 155 9.68 2.47 13.62
CA LYS A 155 9.53 1.87 14.96
C LYS A 155 9.93 0.40 15.02
N TYR A 156 9.58 -0.38 13.99
CA TYR A 156 9.83 -1.83 13.98
C TYR A 156 11.06 -2.24 13.15
N GLY A 157 11.71 -1.30 12.46
CA GLY A 157 12.88 -1.55 11.63
C GLY A 157 12.56 -2.44 10.41
N VAL A 158 11.35 -2.33 9.86
CA VAL A 158 10.89 -3.10 8.70
C VAL A 158 10.42 -2.15 7.62
N THR A 159 11.13 -2.11 6.50
CA THR A 159 10.83 -1.22 5.38
C THR A 159 10.01 -1.96 4.31
N PRO A 160 8.78 -1.52 3.99
CA PRO A 160 7.98 -2.06 2.90
C PRO A 160 8.47 -1.57 1.53
N ASP A 161 7.89 -2.11 0.46
CA ASP A 161 8.13 -1.64 -0.91
C ASP A 161 7.25 -0.43 -1.25
N ILE A 162 6.02 -0.39 -0.69
CA ILE A 162 5.06 0.71 -0.85
C ILE A 162 4.47 1.03 0.52
N THR A 163 4.22 2.31 0.78
CA THR A 163 3.52 2.80 1.99
C THR A 163 2.35 3.67 1.58
N THR A 164 1.21 3.51 2.24
CA THR A 164 0.05 4.40 2.09
C THR A 164 -0.09 5.27 3.32
N LEU A 165 -0.37 6.55 3.11
CA LEU A 165 -0.46 7.58 4.12
C LEU A 165 -1.76 8.38 3.96
N ALA A 166 -2.32 8.89 5.05
CA ALA A 166 -3.42 9.85 5.08
C ALA A 166 -3.54 10.47 6.50
N LYS A 167 -4.72 10.90 6.91
CA LYS A 167 -5.01 11.42 8.26
C LYS A 167 -4.01 12.50 8.70
N ILE A 168 -3.02 12.17 9.53
CA ILE A 168 -2.01 13.12 10.05
C ILE A 168 -1.26 13.81 8.90
N LEU A 169 -0.97 13.09 7.81
CA LEU A 169 -0.30 13.64 6.63
C LEU A 169 -0.92 14.96 6.17
N ALA A 170 -2.24 15.07 6.18
CA ALA A 170 -2.97 16.23 5.68
C ALA A 170 -3.44 17.20 6.78
N GLY A 171 -3.03 16.97 8.05
CA GLY A 171 -3.33 17.89 9.15
C GLY A 171 -4.82 18.11 9.44
N GLY A 172 -5.70 17.16 9.08
CA GLY A 172 -7.15 17.25 9.25
C GLY A 172 -7.90 17.66 7.98
N MET A 173 -7.19 17.98 6.91
CA MET A 173 -7.78 18.25 5.59
C MET A 173 -7.96 16.94 4.80
N ALA A 174 -8.68 17.00 3.68
CA ALA A 174 -8.75 15.89 2.74
C ALA A 174 -7.34 15.66 2.14
N GLY A 175 -6.81 14.45 2.30
CA GLY A 175 -5.49 14.14 1.77
C GLY A 175 -5.03 12.71 2.05
N GLY A 176 -4.15 12.24 1.21
CA GLY A 176 -3.46 10.97 1.31
C GLY A 176 -2.26 10.93 0.40
N ALA A 177 -1.44 9.90 0.52
CA ALA A 177 -0.32 9.67 -0.38
C ALA A 177 0.00 8.17 -0.53
N SER A 178 0.45 7.81 -1.71
CA SER A 178 1.19 6.56 -1.95
C SER A 178 2.65 6.93 -2.14
N THR A 179 3.53 6.21 -1.47
CA THR A 179 4.97 6.42 -1.53
C THR A 179 5.69 5.07 -1.49
N GLY A 180 6.93 5.01 -1.95
CA GLY A 180 7.69 3.78 -1.97
C GLY A 180 8.92 3.87 -2.87
N ARG A 181 9.45 2.71 -3.21
CA ARG A 181 10.59 2.55 -4.10
C ARG A 181 10.39 3.30 -5.42
N ALA A 182 11.44 3.96 -5.89
CA ALA A 182 11.39 4.78 -7.10
C ALA A 182 10.97 3.98 -8.34
N ASP A 183 11.49 2.77 -8.51
CA ASP A 183 11.19 1.90 -9.66
C ASP A 183 9.71 1.48 -9.73
N ILE A 184 9.06 1.31 -8.58
CA ILE A 184 7.62 1.02 -8.51
C ILE A 184 6.81 2.29 -8.78
N MET A 185 7.19 3.39 -8.14
CA MET A 185 6.50 4.67 -8.29
C MET A 185 6.61 5.23 -9.70
N ASP A 186 7.67 4.90 -10.43
CA ASP A 186 7.85 5.31 -11.83
C ASP A 186 6.84 4.71 -12.81
N MET A 187 6.08 3.70 -12.38
CA MET A 187 4.96 3.18 -13.18
C MET A 187 3.88 4.25 -13.51
N ILE A 188 3.83 5.36 -12.78
CA ILE A 188 2.94 6.50 -13.07
C ILE A 188 3.63 7.65 -13.81
N SER A 189 4.95 7.59 -13.98
CA SER A 189 5.74 8.69 -14.54
C SER A 189 5.66 8.73 -16.06
N HIS A 190 5.59 9.94 -16.63
CA HIS A 190 5.77 10.15 -18.06
C HIS A 190 7.25 10.03 -18.43
N THR A 191 7.51 9.48 -19.60
CA THR A 191 8.84 9.39 -20.20
C THR A 191 8.85 9.95 -21.61
N SER A 192 9.99 9.97 -22.27
CA SER A 192 10.09 10.29 -23.70
C SER A 192 9.55 9.19 -24.62
N ASP A 193 9.31 7.99 -24.10
CA ASP A 193 8.76 6.87 -24.84
C ASP A 193 7.23 6.98 -24.96
N ALA A 194 6.75 7.20 -26.19
CA ALA A 194 5.33 7.31 -26.49
C ALA A 194 4.56 5.99 -26.25
N GLU A 195 5.18 4.84 -26.48
CA GLU A 195 4.57 3.54 -26.21
C GLU A 195 4.38 3.30 -24.73
N TRP A 196 5.38 3.65 -23.92
CA TRP A 196 5.27 3.64 -22.46
C TRP A 196 4.09 4.49 -22.00
N ASN A 197 4.04 5.74 -22.42
CA ASN A 197 3.03 6.70 -21.97
C ASN A 197 1.59 6.30 -22.31
N THR A 198 1.40 5.59 -23.43
CA THR A 198 0.06 5.24 -23.94
C THR A 198 -0.40 3.84 -23.55
N LYS A 199 0.52 2.88 -23.37
CA LYS A 199 0.17 1.46 -23.20
C LYS A 199 0.61 0.86 -21.87
N ARG A 200 1.64 1.40 -21.22
CA ARG A 200 2.28 0.76 -20.06
C ARG A 200 2.19 1.58 -18.78
N ARG A 201 2.20 2.88 -18.89
CA ARG A 201 2.11 3.80 -17.76
C ARG A 201 0.75 3.67 -17.07
N ILE A 202 0.76 3.59 -15.74
CA ILE A 202 -0.47 3.63 -14.94
C ILE A 202 -1.06 5.03 -14.99
N ALA A 203 -2.29 5.16 -15.51
CA ALA A 203 -3.00 6.43 -15.51
C ALA A 203 -3.48 6.77 -14.10
N HIS A 204 -3.20 7.99 -13.67
CA HIS A 204 -3.72 8.58 -12.45
C HIS A 204 -4.24 9.98 -12.75
N GLN A 205 -5.57 10.13 -12.73
CA GLN A 205 -6.27 11.38 -13.01
C GLN A 205 -7.22 11.70 -11.86
N GLY A 206 -7.37 12.97 -11.54
CA GLY A 206 -8.28 13.44 -10.49
C GLY A 206 -8.19 14.94 -10.36
N THR A 207 -9.32 15.59 -10.09
CA THR A 207 -9.44 17.06 -10.01
C THR A 207 -8.45 17.67 -9.02
N PHE A 208 -8.18 16.99 -7.91
CA PHE A 208 -7.30 17.49 -6.84
C PHE A 208 -5.86 17.00 -6.92
N ASN A 209 -5.48 16.24 -7.95
CA ASN A 209 -4.13 15.69 -8.04
C ASN A 209 -3.03 16.72 -8.34
N ALA A 210 -3.39 17.91 -8.79
CA ALA A 210 -2.51 19.02 -9.03
C ALA A 210 -3.22 20.34 -8.69
N ASN A 211 -4.02 20.32 -7.64
CA ASN A 211 -4.74 21.50 -7.17
C ASN A 211 -3.74 22.51 -6.59
N PRO A 212 -3.75 23.79 -7.04
CA PRO A 212 -2.86 24.83 -6.55
C PRO A 212 -3.10 25.21 -5.10
#